data_3b0a8df2f5c4c37c37cdcba1893b5a33
#
_entry.id   3b0a8df2f5c4c37c37cdcba1893b5a33
#
_cell.length_a   1.000
_cell.length_b   1.000
_cell.length_c   1.000
_cell.angle_alpha   90.00
_cell.angle_beta   90.00
_cell.angle_gamma   90.00
#
_symmetry.space_group_name_H-M   'P 1'
#
loop_
_entity.id
_entity.type
_entity.pdbx_description
1 polymer ?
#
loop_
_entity_poly.entity_id
_entity_poly.type
_entity_poly.pdbx_seq_one_letter_code
_entity_poly.pdbx_strand_id
1 'polypeptide(L)'
;PWDPRVHLKGKFRVVAMDQRNAGHSKAPISSQDGWHSFATDQIGLMDYLDIKQFHVIGMCIGGPYAFGLIERVSDRVLSATLFQTIGLDNNRDVFFSLFDDWSYSLRSQMPEVESEAWSSFRENMFGGDKVLFNVDEAFVSQCEVPLLVLMGDDIYHPKSTSLMISERSPQVTFIQDWKSGEAREKAKQKCLEFLEANQL
;
A
#
# COMPACT_ATOMS: atom_id res chain seq x y z
N PRO A 1 12.85 10.80 -1.85
CA PRO A 1 11.42 11.04 -1.60
C PRO A 1 11.25 11.94 -0.38
N TRP A 2 10.15 12.70 -0.30
CA TRP A 2 9.79 13.43 0.90
C TRP A 2 9.03 12.53 1.89
N ASP A 3 9.11 12.85 3.18
CA ASP A 3 8.41 12.10 4.21
C ASP A 3 7.05 12.76 4.51
N PRO A 4 5.93 12.14 4.14
CA PRO A 4 4.61 12.69 4.39
C PRO A 4 4.32 12.87 5.89
N ARG A 5 4.92 12.05 6.76
CA ARG A 5 4.76 12.15 8.21
C ARG A 5 5.22 13.50 8.75
N VAL A 6 6.33 14.00 8.23
CA VAL A 6 6.88 15.32 8.61
C VAL A 6 6.04 16.45 8.02
N HIS A 7 5.62 16.29 6.75
CA HIS A 7 4.89 17.34 6.03
C HIS A 7 3.47 17.56 6.58
N LEU A 8 2.80 16.49 7.00
CA LEU A 8 1.42 16.53 7.51
C LEU A 8 1.33 16.82 9.02
N LYS A 9 2.45 16.76 9.74
CA LYS A 9 2.50 17.02 11.17
C LYS A 9 1.98 18.44 11.49
N GLY A 10 1.05 18.51 12.42
CA GLY A 10 0.41 19.77 12.85
C GLY A 10 -0.91 20.08 12.12
N LYS A 11 -1.21 19.39 11.00
CA LYS A 11 -2.50 19.46 10.32
C LYS A 11 -3.34 18.19 10.52
N PHE A 12 -2.67 17.06 10.60
CA PHE A 12 -3.31 15.75 10.80
C PHE A 12 -2.68 15.01 11.97
N ARG A 13 -3.46 14.17 12.64
CA ARG A 13 -2.93 13.11 13.48
C ARG A 13 -2.36 12.05 12.55
N VAL A 14 -1.04 11.87 12.56
CA VAL A 14 -0.36 10.90 11.70
C VAL A 14 -0.08 9.63 12.49
N VAL A 15 -0.53 8.49 11.96
CA VAL A 15 -0.26 7.16 12.50
C VAL A 15 0.58 6.40 11.49
N ALA A 16 1.69 5.85 11.92
CA ALA A 16 2.55 4.98 11.14
C ALA A 16 2.96 3.79 12.00
N MET A 17 2.88 2.58 11.44
CA MET A 17 3.25 1.35 12.14
C MET A 17 4.35 0.62 11.39
N ASP A 18 5.19 -0.08 12.12
CA ASP A 18 5.96 -1.15 11.54
C ASP A 18 4.98 -2.28 11.14
N GLN A 19 5.01 -2.70 9.89
CA GLN A 19 4.17 -3.82 9.45
C GLN A 19 4.63 -5.12 10.13
N ARG A 20 3.75 -6.14 10.15
CA ARG A 20 4.11 -7.45 10.73
C ARG A 20 5.46 -7.94 10.25
N ASN A 21 6.29 -8.39 11.18
CA ASN A 21 7.64 -8.87 10.95
C ASN A 21 8.61 -7.84 10.33
N ALA A 22 8.34 -6.55 10.56
CA ALA A 22 9.25 -5.46 10.26
C ALA A 22 9.49 -4.63 11.52
N GLY A 23 10.65 -4.00 11.62
CA GLY A 23 11.02 -3.16 12.76
C GLY A 23 10.83 -3.86 14.10
N HIS A 24 9.96 -3.32 14.95
CA HIS A 24 9.64 -3.88 16.27
C HIS A 24 8.37 -4.74 16.29
N SER A 25 7.61 -4.79 15.20
CA SER A 25 6.38 -5.58 15.13
C SER A 25 6.68 -7.04 14.87
N LYS A 26 6.26 -7.91 15.79
CA LYS A 26 6.43 -9.37 15.70
C LYS A 26 5.06 -10.02 15.49
N ALA A 27 4.98 -10.97 14.57
CA ALA A 27 3.81 -11.79 14.33
C ALA A 27 4.23 -13.20 13.96
N PRO A 28 3.46 -14.24 14.32
CA PRO A 28 3.68 -15.58 13.81
C PRO A 28 3.53 -15.61 12.30
N ILE A 29 4.19 -16.57 11.65
CA ILE A 29 4.09 -16.81 10.21
C ILE A 29 3.44 -18.16 9.98
N SER A 30 2.48 -18.20 9.07
CA SER A 30 1.75 -19.40 8.67
C SER A 30 1.55 -19.45 7.16
N SER A 31 1.14 -20.62 6.66
CA SER A 31 0.76 -20.83 5.26
C SER A 31 -0.48 -20.02 4.83
N GLN A 32 -1.22 -19.48 5.79
CA GLN A 32 -2.43 -18.68 5.53
C GLN A 32 -2.11 -17.18 5.40
N ASP A 33 -0.89 -16.74 5.75
CA ASP A 33 -0.55 -15.32 5.67
C ASP A 33 -0.53 -14.82 4.23
N GLY A 34 -0.93 -13.55 4.07
CA GLY A 34 -1.03 -12.87 2.80
C GLY A 34 -1.49 -11.43 3.00
N TRP A 35 -1.97 -10.78 1.95
CA TRP A 35 -2.41 -9.38 1.98
C TRP A 35 -3.45 -9.08 3.07
N HIS A 36 -4.36 -10.02 3.32
CA HIS A 36 -5.40 -9.89 4.34
C HIS A 36 -4.83 -9.78 5.77
N SER A 37 -3.69 -10.39 6.04
CA SER A 37 -3.03 -10.34 7.34
C SER A 37 -2.60 -8.91 7.68
N PHE A 38 -2.01 -8.21 6.70
CA PHE A 38 -1.61 -6.81 6.86
C PHE A 38 -2.82 -5.87 7.04
N ALA A 39 -3.88 -6.05 6.26
CA ALA A 39 -5.10 -5.27 6.42
C ALA A 39 -5.72 -5.47 7.79
N THR A 40 -5.72 -6.71 8.32
CA THR A 40 -6.22 -7.03 9.65
C THR A 40 -5.43 -6.30 10.74
N ASP A 41 -4.10 -6.29 10.66
CA ASP A 41 -3.25 -5.57 11.63
C ASP A 41 -3.48 -4.05 11.58
N GLN A 42 -3.60 -3.49 10.39
CA GLN A 42 -3.82 -2.06 10.18
C GLN A 42 -5.18 -1.62 10.72
N ILE A 43 -6.24 -2.38 10.43
CA ILE A 43 -7.58 -2.13 10.98
C ILE A 43 -7.57 -2.26 12.50
N GLY A 44 -6.94 -3.31 13.03
CA GLY A 44 -6.81 -3.53 14.47
C GLY A 44 -6.11 -2.37 15.19
N LEU A 45 -5.10 -1.77 14.56
CA LEU A 45 -4.46 -0.56 15.11
C LEU A 45 -5.41 0.64 15.13
N MET A 46 -6.19 0.85 14.05
CA MET A 46 -7.19 1.93 14.02
C MET A 46 -8.27 1.73 15.09
N ASP A 47 -8.70 0.49 15.30
CA ASP A 47 -9.67 0.15 16.36
C ASP A 47 -9.09 0.39 17.75
N TYR A 48 -7.86 -0.04 17.99
CA TYR A 48 -7.18 0.19 19.28
C TYR A 48 -7.02 1.68 19.59
N LEU A 49 -6.80 2.52 18.59
CA LEU A 49 -6.65 3.97 18.71
C LEU A 49 -7.99 4.71 18.71
N ASP A 50 -9.12 3.99 18.61
CA ASP A 50 -10.49 4.53 18.47
C ASP A 50 -10.65 5.50 17.29
N ILE A 51 -9.95 5.22 16.17
CA ILE A 51 -10.03 5.99 14.93
C ILE A 51 -11.11 5.39 14.04
N LYS A 52 -12.20 6.09 13.85
CA LYS A 52 -13.35 5.59 13.08
C LYS A 52 -13.15 5.79 11.57
N GLN A 53 -12.62 6.93 11.17
CA GLN A 53 -12.36 7.27 9.78
C GLN A 53 -10.95 7.84 9.62
N PHE A 54 -10.34 7.58 8.48
CA PHE A 54 -8.96 7.96 8.22
C PHE A 54 -8.66 8.08 6.73
N HIS A 55 -7.67 8.88 6.40
CA HIS A 55 -7.01 8.86 5.11
C HIS A 55 -5.90 7.82 5.12
N VAL A 56 -5.64 7.20 3.97
CA VAL A 56 -4.53 6.26 3.79
C VAL A 56 -3.47 6.89 2.89
N ILE A 57 -2.21 6.76 3.29
CA ILE A 57 -1.08 7.13 2.43
C ILE A 57 -0.20 5.90 2.28
N GLY A 58 -0.05 5.42 1.05
CA GLY A 58 0.75 4.24 0.72
C GLY A 58 1.81 4.54 -0.33
N MET A 59 3.05 4.12 -0.10
CA MET A 59 4.12 4.16 -1.07
C MET A 59 4.56 2.75 -1.41
N CYS A 60 4.86 2.46 -2.68
CA CYS A 60 5.36 1.17 -3.11
C CYS A 60 4.33 0.06 -2.76
N ILE A 61 4.69 -0.92 -1.93
CA ILE A 61 3.79 -1.96 -1.39
C ILE A 61 2.61 -1.37 -0.59
N GLY A 62 2.72 -0.13 -0.14
CA GLY A 62 1.63 0.60 0.51
C GLY A 62 0.41 0.84 -0.38
N GLY A 63 0.56 0.76 -1.70
CA GLY A 63 -0.56 0.82 -2.64
C GLY A 63 -1.52 -0.37 -2.48
N PRO A 64 -1.08 -1.61 -2.65
CA PRO A 64 -1.88 -2.79 -2.33
C PRO A 64 -2.42 -2.81 -0.90
N TYR A 65 -1.65 -2.36 0.10
CA TYR A 65 -2.19 -2.23 1.47
C TYR A 65 -3.37 -1.27 1.54
N ALA A 66 -3.30 -0.12 0.86
CA ALA A 66 -4.41 0.83 0.80
C ALA A 66 -5.65 0.20 0.15
N PHE A 67 -5.51 -0.51 -0.96
CA PHE A 67 -6.61 -1.22 -1.58
C PHE A 67 -7.17 -2.35 -0.71
N GLY A 68 -6.32 -3.05 0.05
CA GLY A 68 -6.78 -4.04 1.03
C GLY A 68 -7.61 -3.44 2.17
N LEU A 69 -7.31 -2.21 2.59
CA LEU A 69 -8.14 -1.46 3.55
C LEU A 69 -9.47 -1.04 2.92
N ILE A 70 -9.43 -0.50 1.69
CA ILE A 70 -10.65 -0.10 0.96
C ILE A 70 -11.56 -1.30 0.73
N GLU A 71 -11.03 -2.46 0.37
CA GLU A 71 -11.81 -3.69 0.19
C GLU A 71 -12.58 -4.10 1.45
N ARG A 72 -12.02 -3.87 2.63
CA ARG A 72 -12.57 -4.36 3.90
C ARG A 72 -13.36 -3.33 4.70
N VAL A 73 -12.99 -2.06 4.62
CA VAL A 73 -13.55 -0.99 5.44
C VAL A 73 -13.67 0.33 4.66
N SER A 74 -14.21 0.26 3.42
CA SER A 74 -14.33 1.43 2.54
C SER A 74 -15.07 2.61 3.18
N ASP A 75 -16.04 2.34 4.03
CA ASP A 75 -16.81 3.32 4.80
C ASP A 75 -15.98 4.10 5.83
N ARG A 76 -14.79 3.57 6.17
CA ARG A 76 -13.84 4.20 7.07
C ARG A 76 -12.71 4.95 6.34
N VAL A 77 -12.49 4.68 5.06
CA VAL A 77 -11.42 5.28 4.27
C VAL A 77 -11.93 6.54 3.57
N LEU A 78 -11.56 7.71 4.09
CA LEU A 78 -11.96 9.00 3.52
C LEU A 78 -11.33 9.28 2.16
N SER A 79 -10.07 8.91 1.98
CA SER A 79 -9.34 8.95 0.70
C SER A 79 -8.05 8.14 0.78
N ALA A 80 -7.45 7.81 -0.37
CA ALA A 80 -6.15 7.17 -0.42
C ALA A 80 -5.17 7.91 -1.34
N THR A 81 -3.96 8.17 -0.86
CA THR A 81 -2.85 8.73 -1.64
C THR A 81 -1.83 7.64 -1.92
N LEU A 82 -1.60 7.35 -3.19
CA LEU A 82 -0.80 6.23 -3.69
C LEU A 82 0.45 6.75 -4.39
N PHE A 83 1.60 6.59 -3.75
CA PHE A 83 2.89 6.97 -4.32
C PHE A 83 3.52 5.78 -5.02
N GLN A 84 3.72 5.88 -6.34
CA GLN A 84 4.41 4.85 -7.12
C GLN A 84 4.09 3.42 -6.61
N THR A 85 2.82 3.04 -6.69
CA THR A 85 2.39 1.72 -6.20
C THR A 85 3.03 0.60 -7.00
N ILE A 86 3.32 -0.52 -6.34
CA ILE A 86 3.71 -1.75 -7.01
C ILE A 86 2.54 -2.31 -7.82
N GLY A 87 2.86 -3.10 -8.84
CA GLY A 87 1.87 -3.83 -9.63
C GLY A 87 2.51 -4.90 -10.48
N LEU A 88 1.70 -5.82 -10.96
CA LEU A 88 2.12 -6.92 -11.80
C LEU A 88 2.19 -6.47 -13.28
N ASP A 89 3.40 -6.43 -13.82
CA ASP A 89 3.68 -6.11 -15.23
C ASP A 89 4.92 -6.88 -15.69
N ASN A 90 4.78 -8.18 -15.94
CA ASN A 90 5.88 -9.10 -16.33
C ASN A 90 7.08 -9.08 -15.36
N ASN A 91 6.87 -8.73 -14.09
CA ASN A 91 7.90 -8.50 -13.09
C ASN A 91 7.72 -9.35 -11.82
N ARG A 92 6.96 -10.45 -11.88
CA ARG A 92 6.69 -11.33 -10.73
C ARG A 92 7.96 -11.83 -10.05
N ASP A 93 8.95 -12.24 -10.83
CA ASP A 93 10.22 -12.78 -10.30
C ASP A 93 10.97 -11.77 -9.44
N VAL A 94 10.81 -10.48 -9.72
CA VAL A 94 11.39 -9.40 -8.90
C VAL A 94 10.76 -9.40 -7.51
N PHE A 95 9.46 -9.56 -7.40
CA PHE A 95 8.75 -9.61 -6.11
C PHE A 95 8.98 -10.90 -5.36
N PHE A 96 9.11 -12.03 -6.06
CA PHE A 96 9.52 -13.28 -5.45
C PHE A 96 10.91 -13.16 -4.84
N SER A 97 11.87 -12.59 -5.58
CA SER A 97 13.22 -12.36 -5.06
C SER A 97 13.23 -11.44 -3.84
N LEU A 98 12.47 -10.34 -3.86
CA LEU A 98 12.34 -9.44 -2.72
C LEU A 98 11.75 -10.14 -1.48
N PHE A 99 10.73 -10.98 -1.68
CA PHE A 99 10.16 -11.76 -0.59
C PHE A 99 11.18 -12.76 -0.04
N ASP A 100 11.90 -13.46 -0.91
CA ASP A 100 12.89 -14.45 -0.52
C ASP A 100 14.05 -13.80 0.28
N ASP A 101 14.54 -12.65 -0.14
CA ASP A 101 15.57 -11.87 0.58
C ASP A 101 15.06 -11.42 1.95
N TRP A 102 13.82 -10.88 2.02
CA TRP A 102 13.20 -10.50 3.28
C TRP A 102 13.02 -11.70 4.21
N SER A 103 12.44 -12.78 3.71
CA SER A 103 12.19 -13.99 4.50
C SER A 103 13.49 -14.64 4.99
N TYR A 104 14.55 -14.64 4.17
CA TYR A 104 15.84 -15.17 4.55
C TYR A 104 16.40 -14.53 5.83
N SER A 105 16.23 -13.22 5.95
CA SER A 105 16.67 -12.48 7.14
C SER A 105 15.91 -12.84 8.42
N LEU A 106 14.68 -13.37 8.29
CA LEU A 106 13.79 -13.73 9.40
C LEU A 106 13.87 -15.21 9.77
N ARG A 107 14.16 -16.10 8.82
CA ARG A 107 14.16 -17.57 9.05
C ARG A 107 15.05 -17.99 10.19
N SER A 108 16.20 -17.36 10.35
CA SER A 108 17.11 -17.63 11.47
C SER A 108 16.55 -17.23 12.85
N GLN A 109 15.57 -16.30 12.86
CA GLN A 109 14.91 -15.83 14.08
C GLN A 109 13.62 -16.59 14.38
N MET A 110 13.12 -17.38 13.42
CA MET A 110 11.88 -18.16 13.48
C MET A 110 12.11 -19.61 12.99
N PRO A 111 13.00 -20.36 13.66
CA PRO A 111 13.36 -21.73 13.24
C PRO A 111 12.20 -22.72 13.33
N GLU A 112 11.14 -22.38 14.06
CA GLU A 112 9.92 -23.18 14.20
C GLU A 112 9.00 -23.09 12.99
N VAL A 113 9.21 -22.11 12.08
CA VAL A 113 8.36 -21.92 10.91
C VAL A 113 8.82 -22.81 9.76
N GLU A 114 7.97 -23.74 9.37
CA GLU A 114 8.24 -24.69 8.30
C GLU A 114 8.43 -23.99 6.94
N SER A 115 9.29 -24.58 6.09
CA SER A 115 9.60 -24.02 4.77
C SER A 115 8.37 -23.86 3.88
N GLU A 116 7.37 -24.74 4.04
CA GLU A 116 6.09 -24.67 3.31
C GLU A 116 5.29 -23.42 3.69
N ALA A 117 5.31 -22.99 4.95
CA ALA A 117 4.64 -21.77 5.38
C ALA A 117 5.22 -20.52 4.68
N TRP A 118 6.54 -20.45 4.56
CA TRP A 118 7.22 -19.38 3.82
C TRP A 118 6.87 -19.37 2.34
N SER A 119 6.86 -20.55 1.70
CA SER A 119 6.51 -20.68 0.28
C SER A 119 5.07 -20.29 0.02
N SER A 120 4.14 -20.77 0.86
CA SER A 120 2.71 -20.42 0.76
C SER A 120 2.49 -18.93 0.97
N PHE A 121 3.17 -18.32 1.95
CA PHE A 121 3.07 -16.87 2.17
C PHE A 121 3.55 -16.08 0.96
N ARG A 122 4.67 -16.46 0.34
CA ARG A 122 5.18 -15.84 -0.90
C ARG A 122 4.15 -15.92 -2.03
N GLU A 123 3.56 -17.10 -2.24
CA GLU A 123 2.53 -17.31 -3.27
C GLU A 123 1.26 -16.49 -2.97
N ASN A 124 0.82 -16.43 -1.71
CA ASN A 124 -0.33 -15.63 -1.30
C ASN A 124 -0.11 -14.12 -1.51
N MET A 125 1.15 -13.67 -1.42
CA MET A 125 1.49 -12.26 -1.67
C MET A 125 1.61 -11.96 -3.16
N PHE A 126 2.32 -12.77 -3.93
CA PHE A 126 2.76 -12.39 -5.27
C PHE A 126 2.46 -13.42 -6.37
N GLY A 127 1.91 -14.60 -6.02
CA GLY A 127 1.66 -15.68 -6.98
C GLY A 127 0.40 -15.51 -7.85
N GLY A 128 -0.56 -14.68 -7.40
CA GLY A 128 -1.83 -14.45 -8.13
C GLY A 128 -1.68 -13.55 -9.36
N ASP A 129 -2.72 -13.50 -10.19
CA ASP A 129 -2.71 -12.75 -11.47
C ASP A 129 -3.39 -11.38 -11.37
N LYS A 130 -3.74 -10.94 -10.17
CA LYS A 130 -4.33 -9.62 -9.94
C LYS A 130 -3.28 -8.51 -10.19
N VAL A 131 -3.68 -7.48 -10.90
CA VAL A 131 -2.78 -6.37 -11.33
C VAL A 131 -2.11 -5.65 -10.16
N LEU A 132 -2.77 -5.57 -9.00
CA LEU A 132 -2.22 -5.00 -7.77
C LEU A 132 -1.88 -6.08 -6.73
N PHE A 133 -1.70 -7.32 -7.16
CA PHE A 133 -1.45 -8.51 -6.35
C PHE A 133 -2.59 -8.91 -5.41
N ASN A 134 -3.33 -7.98 -4.83
CA ASN A 134 -4.46 -8.24 -3.95
C ASN A 134 -5.82 -7.91 -4.57
N VAL A 135 -5.89 -6.92 -5.47
CA VAL A 135 -7.10 -6.53 -6.19
C VAL A 135 -6.88 -6.47 -7.69
N ASP A 136 -7.93 -6.65 -8.47
CA ASP A 136 -7.93 -6.61 -9.93
C ASP A 136 -8.45 -5.26 -10.48
N GLU A 137 -8.46 -5.09 -11.80
CA GLU A 137 -8.96 -3.89 -12.47
C GLU A 137 -10.45 -3.66 -12.22
N ALA A 138 -11.24 -4.72 -12.08
CA ALA A 138 -12.69 -4.60 -11.84
C ALA A 138 -12.94 -3.95 -10.47
N PHE A 139 -12.18 -4.35 -9.45
CA PHE A 139 -12.24 -3.70 -8.14
C PHE A 139 -11.88 -2.21 -8.23
N VAL A 140 -10.78 -1.87 -8.92
CA VAL A 140 -10.36 -0.47 -9.10
C VAL A 140 -11.45 0.36 -9.80
N SER A 141 -12.12 -0.22 -10.80
CA SER A 141 -13.20 0.44 -11.55
C SER A 141 -14.46 0.71 -10.71
N GLN A 142 -14.63 0.00 -9.62
CA GLN A 142 -15.75 0.15 -8.68
C GLN A 142 -15.38 0.89 -7.40
N CYS A 143 -14.12 1.33 -7.28
CA CYS A 143 -13.61 2.02 -6.10
C CYS A 143 -14.15 3.45 -6.03
N GLU A 144 -15.12 3.69 -5.16
CA GLU A 144 -15.71 5.02 -4.94
C GLU A 144 -14.89 5.90 -3.97
N VAL A 145 -13.88 5.33 -3.30
CA VAL A 145 -12.98 6.11 -2.44
C VAL A 145 -12.12 7.03 -3.30
N PRO A 146 -12.06 8.35 -3.01
CA PRO A 146 -11.21 9.27 -3.74
C PRO A 146 -9.74 8.86 -3.70
N LEU A 147 -9.09 8.81 -4.87
CA LEU A 147 -7.69 8.43 -5.01
C LEU A 147 -6.83 9.60 -5.50
N LEU A 148 -5.67 9.79 -4.89
CA LEU A 148 -4.58 10.60 -5.45
C LEU A 148 -3.45 9.65 -5.84
N VAL A 149 -3.14 9.58 -7.14
CA VAL A 149 -2.14 8.66 -7.69
C VAL A 149 -0.93 9.43 -8.18
N LEU A 150 0.23 9.13 -7.65
CA LEU A 150 1.52 9.67 -8.07
C LEU A 150 2.29 8.57 -8.82
N MET A 151 2.61 8.81 -10.08
CA MET A 151 3.07 7.80 -11.04
C MET A 151 4.38 7.12 -10.63
N GLY A 152 4.42 5.79 -10.78
CA GLY A 152 5.64 4.99 -10.82
C GLY A 152 6.29 4.98 -12.22
N ASP A 153 7.57 4.61 -12.31
CA ASP A 153 8.32 4.62 -13.56
C ASP A 153 9.52 3.67 -13.58
N ASP A 154 9.50 2.64 -12.73
CA ASP A 154 10.55 1.63 -12.67
C ASP A 154 9.97 0.19 -12.64
N ILE A 155 10.85 -0.82 -12.58
CA ILE A 155 10.45 -2.23 -12.63
C ILE A 155 9.57 -2.68 -11.46
N TYR A 156 9.68 -2.05 -10.29
CA TYR A 156 8.85 -2.34 -9.12
C TYR A 156 7.52 -1.58 -9.18
N HIS A 157 7.56 -0.40 -9.79
CA HIS A 157 6.45 0.57 -9.84
C HIS A 157 6.11 0.88 -11.30
N PRO A 158 5.49 -0.04 -12.04
CA PRO A 158 5.23 0.14 -13.47
C PRO A 158 4.33 1.35 -13.74
N LYS A 159 4.64 2.08 -14.82
CA LYS A 159 3.76 3.15 -15.31
C LYS A 159 2.37 2.63 -15.63
N SER A 160 2.30 1.44 -16.24
CA SER A 160 1.06 0.75 -16.59
C SER A 160 0.11 0.62 -15.39
N THR A 161 0.63 0.28 -14.22
CA THR A 161 -0.15 0.19 -12.99
C THR A 161 -0.75 1.54 -12.59
N SER A 162 0.06 2.60 -12.59
CA SER A 162 -0.42 3.94 -12.22
C SER A 162 -1.42 4.48 -13.24
N LEU A 163 -1.19 4.25 -14.53
CA LEU A 163 -2.11 4.64 -15.61
C LEU A 163 -3.42 3.86 -15.52
N MET A 164 -3.37 2.54 -15.32
CA MET A 164 -4.55 1.71 -15.14
C MET A 164 -5.43 2.24 -14.00
N ILE A 165 -4.85 2.55 -12.83
CA ILE A 165 -5.62 3.11 -11.71
C ILE A 165 -6.23 4.45 -12.10
N SER A 166 -5.47 5.32 -12.78
CA SER A 166 -5.95 6.64 -13.17
C SER A 166 -7.05 6.61 -14.24
N GLU A 167 -7.05 5.59 -15.07
CA GLU A 167 -8.04 5.42 -16.15
C GLU A 167 -9.31 4.70 -15.68
N ARG A 168 -9.20 3.83 -14.68
CA ARG A 168 -10.30 2.99 -14.22
C ARG A 168 -11.04 3.53 -13.01
N SER A 169 -10.34 4.20 -12.08
CA SER A 169 -10.99 4.68 -10.85
C SER A 169 -11.95 5.84 -11.15
N PRO A 170 -13.20 5.80 -10.65
CA PRO A 170 -14.20 6.84 -10.84
C PRO A 170 -13.82 8.20 -10.23
N GLN A 171 -13.07 8.20 -9.15
CA GLN A 171 -12.70 9.39 -8.39
C GLN A 171 -11.18 9.46 -8.21
N VAL A 172 -10.47 9.97 -9.22
CA VAL A 172 -9.01 10.00 -9.19
C VAL A 172 -8.44 11.36 -9.56
N THR A 173 -7.42 11.77 -8.81
CA THR A 173 -6.48 12.83 -9.17
C THR A 173 -5.15 12.17 -9.52
N PHE A 174 -4.58 12.48 -10.68
CA PHE A 174 -3.34 11.86 -11.16
C PHE A 174 -2.22 12.89 -11.28
N ILE A 175 -1.04 12.55 -10.75
CA ILE A 175 0.17 13.36 -10.84
C ILE A 175 1.28 12.52 -11.48
N GLN A 176 1.71 12.90 -12.67
CA GLN A 176 2.76 12.22 -13.39
C GLN A 176 4.14 12.59 -12.87
N ASP A 177 4.43 13.89 -12.77
CA ASP A 177 5.74 14.41 -12.37
C ASP A 177 5.70 14.90 -10.92
N TRP A 178 6.45 14.23 -10.03
CA TRP A 178 6.40 14.53 -8.60
C TRP A 178 7.70 14.25 -7.83
N LYS A 179 8.73 13.66 -8.47
CA LYS A 179 9.88 13.09 -7.76
C LYS A 179 10.95 14.13 -7.39
N SER A 180 11.07 15.23 -8.10
CA SER A 180 12.16 16.18 -7.92
C SER A 180 11.77 17.63 -8.18
N GLY A 181 12.62 18.56 -7.72
CA GLY A 181 12.51 20.00 -8.00
C GLY A 181 11.15 20.60 -7.65
N GLU A 182 10.68 21.51 -8.48
CA GLU A 182 9.41 22.23 -8.32
C GLU A 182 8.21 21.27 -8.40
N ALA A 183 8.29 20.21 -9.23
CA ALA A 183 7.23 19.19 -9.35
C ALA A 183 6.96 18.50 -8.01
N ARG A 184 8.03 18.23 -7.24
CA ARG A 184 7.89 17.63 -5.90
C ARG A 184 7.20 18.57 -4.93
N GLU A 185 7.52 19.85 -4.93
CA GLU A 185 6.87 20.82 -4.03
C GLU A 185 5.39 21.01 -4.39
N LYS A 186 5.07 21.05 -5.69
CA LYS A 186 3.67 21.04 -6.16
C LYS A 186 2.93 19.78 -5.74
N ALA A 187 3.56 18.61 -5.83
CA ALA A 187 2.96 17.35 -5.41
C ALA A 187 2.67 17.31 -3.91
N LYS A 188 3.58 17.83 -3.07
CA LYS A 188 3.34 17.97 -1.61
C LYS A 188 2.12 18.83 -1.32
N GLN A 189 2.02 19.99 -1.99
CA GLN A 189 0.88 20.90 -1.82
C GLN A 189 -0.42 20.21 -2.28
N LYS A 190 -0.40 19.52 -3.43
CA LYS A 190 -1.56 18.78 -3.95
C LYS A 190 -1.99 17.64 -3.02
N CYS A 191 -1.05 16.93 -2.39
CA CYS A 191 -1.40 15.92 -1.39
C CYS A 191 -2.14 16.54 -0.21
N LEU A 192 -1.67 17.67 0.30
CA LEU A 192 -2.32 18.37 1.41
C LEU A 192 -3.73 18.84 1.02
N GLU A 193 -3.86 19.53 -0.12
CA GLU A 193 -5.15 19.99 -0.64
C GLU A 193 -6.14 18.83 -0.84
N PHE A 194 -5.65 17.69 -1.36
CA PHE A 194 -6.45 16.50 -1.56
C PHE A 194 -6.97 15.91 -0.25
N LEU A 195 -6.13 15.82 0.77
CA LEU A 195 -6.54 15.33 2.08
C LEU A 195 -7.55 16.30 2.74
N GLU A 196 -7.30 17.62 2.68
CA GLU A 196 -8.18 18.65 3.24
C GLU A 196 -9.54 18.68 2.52
N ALA A 197 -9.59 18.46 1.20
CA ALA A 197 -10.82 18.42 0.43
C ALA A 197 -11.69 17.18 0.68
N ASN A 198 -11.13 16.11 1.22
CA ASN A 198 -11.83 14.86 1.54
C ASN A 198 -12.02 14.65 3.05
N GLN A 199 -11.89 15.70 3.85
CA GLN A 199 -12.31 15.67 5.26
C GLN A 199 -13.84 15.73 5.37
N LEU A 200 -14.38 15.23 6.48
CA LEU A 200 -15.80 15.36 6.83
C LEU A 200 -16.15 16.79 7.25
#